data_bb0f00079bd9aff4054812247babb170
#
_entry.id   bb0f00079bd9aff4054812247babb170
#
_cell.length_a   1.000
_cell.length_b   1.000
_cell.length_c   1.000
_cell.angle_alpha   90.00
_cell.angle_beta   90.00
_cell.angle_gamma   90.00
#
_symmetry.space_group_name_H-M   'P 1'
#
loop_
_entity.id
_entity.type
_entity.pdbx_description
1 polymer ?
#
loop_
_entity_poly.entity_id
_entity_poly.type
_entity_poly.pdbx_seq_one_letter_code
_entity_poly.pdbx_strand_id
1 'polypeptide(L)'
;QVVLEDKNGKKIKLITIIGEIEGHDNLPAASKTTKYEHLLPQLAAVENDDTIGGVLFLMNTVGGDVSAGLALSEMIASMHKPTVSLVIGDSHSIGVPLAVSTDYSFIVPTATMIVHPVRMNGNIIGARQTYDYFERIQKRIVSFIARKSDTKEKEVENMMMNTEMLTKDLGTILVGEDAVKAGLINEVGGISHAFNKIKEL
;
A
#
# COMPACT_ATOMS: atom_id res chain seq x y z
N GLN A 1 4.67 8.09 16.27
CA GLN A 1 4.89 8.90 15.07
C GLN A 1 6.06 9.84 15.30
N VAL A 2 6.95 9.93 14.35
CA VAL A 2 8.18 10.71 14.46
C VAL A 2 8.16 11.80 13.40
N VAL A 3 8.53 13.01 13.80
CA VAL A 3 8.89 14.08 12.88
C VAL A 3 10.40 14.14 12.89
N LEU A 4 11.00 14.02 11.73
CA LEU A 4 12.44 14.10 11.53
C LEU A 4 12.75 15.43 10.88
N GLU A 5 13.79 16.09 11.35
CA GLU A 5 14.26 17.35 10.77
C GLU A 5 15.59 17.10 10.05
N ASP A 6 15.67 17.57 8.82
CA ASP A 6 16.91 17.48 8.06
C ASP A 6 17.87 18.65 8.45
N LYS A 7 19.09 18.59 7.91
CA LYS A 7 20.14 19.60 8.18
C LYS A 7 19.74 21.04 7.77
N ASN A 8 18.71 21.16 6.94
CA ASN A 8 18.22 22.44 6.43
C ASN A 8 16.95 22.91 7.17
N GLY A 9 16.53 22.20 8.23
CA GLY A 9 15.31 22.49 8.99
C GLY A 9 14.01 22.02 8.33
N LYS A 10 14.07 21.27 7.20
CA LYS A 10 12.88 20.69 6.56
C LYS A 10 12.40 19.50 7.37
N LYS A 11 11.16 19.52 7.80
CA LYS A 11 10.55 18.45 8.60
C LYS A 11 9.93 17.39 7.70
N ILE A 12 10.24 16.13 7.95
CA ILE A 12 9.65 14.97 7.27
C ILE A 12 8.83 14.19 8.29
N LYS A 13 7.56 13.97 7.97
CA LYS A 13 6.69 13.13 8.79
C LYS A 13 6.92 11.66 8.47
N LEU A 14 7.28 10.87 9.48
CA LEU A 14 7.37 9.42 9.38
C LEU A 14 6.05 8.79 9.85
N ILE A 15 5.41 8.02 8.97
CA ILE A 15 4.19 7.26 9.24
C ILE A 15 4.48 5.78 9.01
N THR A 16 4.07 4.92 9.94
CA THR A 16 4.22 3.47 9.81
C THR A 16 2.88 2.82 9.49
N ILE A 17 2.88 1.90 8.52
CA ILE A 17 1.76 1.02 8.18
C ILE A 17 2.24 -0.40 8.46
N ILE A 18 1.89 -0.91 9.65
CA ILE A 18 2.42 -2.17 10.16
C ILE A 18 1.27 -3.08 10.64
N GLY A 19 1.40 -4.36 10.32
CA GLY A 19 0.42 -5.38 10.67
C GLY A 19 -0.79 -5.36 9.72
N GLU A 20 -1.93 -5.82 10.21
CA GLU A 20 -3.16 -5.91 9.43
C GLU A 20 -3.85 -4.54 9.31
N ILE A 21 -4.39 -4.22 8.13
CA ILE A 21 -5.20 -3.01 7.93
C ILE A 21 -6.57 -3.25 8.54
N GLU A 22 -6.85 -2.58 9.64
CA GLU A 22 -8.12 -2.69 10.37
C GLU A 22 -9.15 -1.72 9.78
N GLY A 23 -10.32 -2.27 9.45
CA GLY A 23 -11.44 -1.55 8.86
C GLY A 23 -12.52 -1.20 9.88
N HIS A 24 -13.78 -1.49 9.51
CA HIS A 24 -14.93 -1.20 10.38
C HIS A 24 -15.09 -2.18 11.55
N ASP A 25 -14.56 -3.39 11.42
CA ASP A 25 -14.57 -4.39 12.49
C ASP A 25 -13.29 -4.30 13.31
N ASN A 26 -13.43 -4.34 14.64
CA ASN A 26 -12.28 -4.35 15.54
C ASN A 26 -11.62 -5.74 15.54
N LEU A 27 -10.33 -5.79 15.27
CA LEU A 27 -9.55 -7.00 15.40
C LEU A 27 -9.21 -7.27 16.90
N PRO A 28 -8.85 -8.52 17.25
CA PRO A 28 -8.46 -8.86 18.62
C PRO A 28 -7.33 -7.95 19.14
N ALA A 29 -7.39 -7.55 20.39
CA ALA A 29 -6.42 -6.64 21.01
C ALA A 29 -4.95 -7.12 20.95
N ALA A 30 -4.73 -8.42 20.75
CA ALA A 30 -3.40 -9.00 20.56
C ALA A 30 -2.86 -8.86 19.13
N SER A 31 -3.68 -8.48 18.16
CA SER A 31 -3.28 -8.31 16.76
C SER A 31 -2.49 -7.04 16.57
N LYS A 32 -1.45 -7.12 15.75
CA LYS A 32 -0.74 -5.91 15.26
C LYS A 32 -1.54 -5.34 14.11
N THR A 33 -2.07 -4.13 14.28
CA THR A 33 -2.95 -3.49 13.30
C THR A 33 -2.57 -2.06 13.01
N THR A 34 -2.93 -1.61 11.81
CA THR A 34 -2.96 -0.20 11.42
C THR A 34 -4.42 0.18 11.25
N LYS A 35 -4.91 1.08 12.12
CA LYS A 35 -6.29 1.56 12.11
C LYS A 35 -6.45 2.74 11.16
N TYR A 36 -7.25 2.56 10.12
CA TYR A 36 -7.42 3.58 9.09
C TYR A 36 -8.04 4.88 9.63
N GLU A 37 -8.98 4.79 10.57
CA GLU A 37 -9.62 5.94 11.22
C GLU A 37 -8.65 6.78 12.06
N HIS A 38 -7.51 6.20 12.46
CA HIS A 38 -6.44 6.95 13.13
C HIS A 38 -5.49 7.60 12.14
N LEU A 39 -5.29 7.02 10.95
CA LEU A 39 -4.40 7.57 9.94
C LEU A 39 -5.03 8.71 9.14
N LEU A 40 -6.30 8.62 8.76
CA LEU A 40 -6.97 9.62 7.95
C LEU A 40 -6.87 11.04 8.52
N PRO A 41 -7.21 11.30 9.81
CA PRO A 41 -7.07 12.64 10.38
C PRO A 41 -5.61 13.08 10.50
N GLN A 42 -4.66 12.15 10.63
CA GLN A 42 -3.25 12.47 10.65
C GLN A 42 -2.72 12.92 9.28
N LEU A 43 -3.16 12.25 8.22
CA LEU A 43 -2.83 12.64 6.84
C LEU A 43 -3.40 14.04 6.52
N ALA A 44 -4.65 14.30 6.93
CA ALA A 44 -5.26 15.60 6.78
C ALA A 44 -4.50 16.70 7.57
N ALA A 45 -4.08 16.40 8.80
CA ALA A 45 -3.31 17.36 9.62
C ALA A 45 -1.93 17.63 9.00
N VAL A 46 -1.26 16.59 8.47
CA VAL A 46 0.03 16.74 7.80
C VAL A 46 -0.10 17.55 6.51
N GLU A 47 -1.13 17.30 5.71
CA GLU A 47 -1.40 18.07 4.48
C GLU A 47 -1.57 19.58 4.77
N ASN A 48 -2.20 19.93 5.90
CA ASN A 48 -2.46 21.31 6.30
C ASN A 48 -1.33 21.94 7.13
N ASP A 49 -0.25 21.23 7.45
CA ASP A 49 0.88 21.72 8.25
C ASP A 49 2.02 22.21 7.36
N ASP A 50 2.14 23.53 7.19
CA ASP A 50 3.19 24.14 6.36
C ASP A 50 4.62 23.86 6.84
N THR A 51 4.81 23.42 8.08
CA THR A 51 6.13 23.04 8.62
C THR A 51 6.60 21.68 8.14
N ILE A 52 5.69 20.83 7.65
CA ILE A 52 6.00 19.50 7.11
C ILE A 52 6.27 19.60 5.62
N GLY A 53 7.45 19.24 5.20
CA GLY A 53 7.89 19.30 3.81
C GLY A 53 7.74 17.98 3.03
N GLY A 54 7.31 16.89 3.67
CA GLY A 54 7.07 15.61 3.01
C GLY A 54 6.73 14.49 3.99
N VAL A 55 6.29 13.35 3.46
CA VAL A 55 5.87 12.18 4.24
C VAL A 55 6.59 10.92 3.77
N LEU A 56 7.17 10.19 4.72
CA LEU A 56 7.73 8.87 4.50
C LEU A 56 6.83 7.80 5.13
N PHE A 57 6.34 6.89 4.32
CA PHE A 57 5.57 5.73 4.77
C PHE A 57 6.49 4.50 4.88
N LEU A 58 6.67 3.97 6.09
CA LEU A 58 7.33 2.68 6.30
C LEU A 58 6.27 1.58 6.33
N MET A 59 6.43 0.57 5.48
CA MET A 59 5.43 -0.44 5.25
C MET A 59 5.92 -1.84 5.61
N ASN A 60 5.15 -2.52 6.46
CA ASN A 60 5.28 -3.94 6.76
C ASN A 60 3.89 -4.48 7.10
N THR A 61 3.09 -4.76 6.09
CA THR A 61 1.67 -5.15 6.23
C THR A 61 1.33 -6.39 5.42
N VAL A 62 0.52 -7.25 6.01
CA VAL A 62 -0.07 -8.42 5.35
C VAL A 62 -1.32 -8.09 4.54
N GLY A 63 -1.73 -6.82 4.53
CA GLY A 63 -3.01 -6.39 3.98
C GLY A 63 -4.10 -6.34 5.04
N GLY A 64 -5.35 -6.54 4.65
CA GLY A 64 -6.51 -6.51 5.55
C GLY A 64 -7.76 -5.99 4.88
N ASP A 65 -8.52 -5.10 5.54
CA ASP A 65 -9.77 -4.56 5.01
C ASP A 65 -9.54 -3.75 3.72
N VAL A 66 -10.25 -4.17 2.67
CA VAL A 66 -10.11 -3.58 1.32
C VAL A 66 -10.62 -2.14 1.27
N SER A 67 -11.73 -1.84 1.93
CA SER A 67 -12.33 -0.51 1.89
C SER A 67 -11.47 0.50 2.64
N ALA A 68 -10.95 0.11 3.80
CA ALA A 68 -10.03 0.93 4.59
C ALA A 68 -8.69 1.15 3.85
N GLY A 69 -8.14 0.09 3.25
CA GLY A 69 -6.89 0.19 2.49
C GLY A 69 -7.02 1.07 1.25
N LEU A 70 -8.12 0.97 0.48
CA LEU A 70 -8.38 1.86 -0.64
C LEU A 70 -8.62 3.30 -0.20
N ALA A 71 -9.33 3.53 0.92
CA ALA A 71 -9.54 4.88 1.46
C ALA A 71 -8.20 5.54 1.82
N LEU A 72 -7.30 4.81 2.49
CA LEU A 72 -5.96 5.30 2.79
C LEU A 72 -5.14 5.54 1.52
N SER A 73 -5.21 4.62 0.55
CA SER A 73 -4.47 4.74 -0.72
C SER A 73 -4.89 5.98 -1.52
N GLU A 74 -6.20 6.23 -1.63
CA GLU A 74 -6.72 7.43 -2.31
C GLU A 74 -6.36 8.71 -1.52
N MET A 75 -6.42 8.68 -0.18
CA MET A 75 -6.02 9.80 0.64
C MET A 75 -4.54 10.16 0.41
N ILE A 76 -3.65 9.17 0.45
CA ILE A 76 -2.22 9.37 0.19
C ILE A 76 -2.00 9.89 -1.24
N ALA A 77 -2.64 9.26 -2.23
CA ALA A 77 -2.51 9.64 -3.64
C ALA A 77 -3.03 11.05 -3.98
N SER A 78 -3.85 11.62 -3.10
CA SER A 78 -4.42 12.98 -3.26
C SER A 78 -3.65 14.07 -2.52
N MET A 79 -2.60 13.72 -1.76
CA MET A 79 -1.77 14.71 -1.05
C MET A 79 -0.96 15.54 -2.05
N HIS A 80 -0.77 16.83 -1.71
CA HIS A 80 0.10 17.74 -2.47
C HIS A 80 1.54 17.73 -1.94
N LYS A 81 1.73 17.32 -0.69
CA LYS A 81 3.06 17.18 -0.10
C LYS A 81 3.79 15.99 -0.71
N PRO A 82 5.11 16.09 -0.94
CA PRO A 82 5.93 14.97 -1.39
C PRO A 82 5.74 13.74 -0.51
N THR A 83 5.45 12.61 -1.13
CA THR A 83 5.22 11.33 -0.47
C THR A 83 6.14 10.24 -1.00
N VAL A 84 6.74 9.47 -0.11
CA VAL A 84 7.55 8.31 -0.46
C VAL A 84 7.13 7.12 0.39
N SER A 85 6.99 5.95 -0.23
CA SER A 85 6.83 4.68 0.47
C SER A 85 8.14 3.89 0.49
N LEU A 86 8.36 3.15 1.56
CA LEU A 86 9.45 2.19 1.70
C LEU A 86 8.90 0.89 2.27
N VAL A 87 8.86 -0.15 1.45
CA VAL A 87 8.48 -1.51 1.89
C VAL A 87 9.71 -2.16 2.52
N ILE A 88 9.65 -2.37 3.85
CA ILE A 88 10.77 -2.91 4.65
C ILE A 88 10.60 -4.38 5.02
N GLY A 89 9.43 -4.95 4.82
CA GLY A 89 9.09 -6.35 5.05
C GLY A 89 8.04 -6.79 4.05
N ASP A 90 6.79 -6.76 4.44
CA ASP A 90 5.68 -7.19 3.60
C ASP A 90 4.84 -5.99 3.11
N SER A 91 4.32 -6.08 1.90
CA SER A 91 3.23 -5.24 1.40
C SER A 91 2.28 -6.09 0.57
N HIS A 92 1.47 -6.90 1.27
CA HIS A 92 0.64 -7.93 0.67
C HIS A 92 -0.80 -7.46 0.47
N SER A 93 -1.50 -8.04 -0.52
CA SER A 93 -2.92 -7.82 -0.72
C SER A 93 -3.24 -6.33 -0.90
N ILE A 94 -4.10 -5.76 -0.04
CA ILE A 94 -4.42 -4.31 -0.06
C ILE A 94 -3.22 -3.42 0.35
N GLY A 95 -2.13 -3.99 0.84
CA GLY A 95 -0.86 -3.31 1.02
C GLY A 95 -0.23 -2.87 -0.31
N VAL A 96 -0.50 -3.60 -1.42
CA VAL A 96 0.03 -3.25 -2.75
C VAL A 96 -0.46 -1.87 -3.21
N PRO A 97 -1.78 -1.56 -3.24
CA PRO A 97 -2.25 -0.20 -3.49
C PRO A 97 -1.63 0.86 -2.58
N LEU A 98 -1.47 0.55 -1.29
CA LEU A 98 -0.84 1.49 -0.35
C LEU A 98 0.61 1.80 -0.72
N ALA A 99 1.39 0.79 -1.12
CA ALA A 99 2.80 0.97 -1.51
C ALA A 99 2.94 1.85 -2.77
N VAL A 100 2.05 1.69 -3.75
CA VAL A 100 2.08 2.44 -5.01
C VAL A 100 1.35 3.78 -4.94
N SER A 101 0.71 4.12 -3.82
CA SER A 101 -0.09 5.35 -3.69
C SER A 101 0.73 6.64 -3.61
N THR A 102 2.00 6.55 -3.27
CA THR A 102 2.92 7.68 -3.09
C THR A 102 3.50 8.20 -4.41
N ASP A 103 4.17 9.36 -4.36
CA ASP A 103 4.85 9.93 -5.54
C ASP A 103 6.05 9.10 -5.97
N TYR A 104 6.70 8.44 -5.01
CA TYR A 104 7.81 7.52 -5.28
C TYR A 104 7.85 6.37 -4.27
N SER A 105 8.25 5.20 -4.73
CA SER A 105 8.23 3.99 -3.93
C SER A 105 9.55 3.23 -3.95
N PHE A 106 9.95 2.73 -2.77
CA PHE A 106 11.11 1.85 -2.60
C PHE A 106 10.72 0.52 -1.96
N ILE A 107 11.48 -0.50 -2.27
CA ILE A 107 11.43 -1.81 -1.62
C ILE A 107 12.83 -2.27 -1.24
N VAL A 108 13.02 -2.82 -0.03
CA VAL A 108 14.32 -3.41 0.31
C VAL A 108 14.48 -4.79 -0.37
N PRO A 109 15.72 -5.28 -0.59
CA PRO A 109 15.95 -6.50 -1.38
C PRO A 109 15.22 -7.76 -0.91
N THR A 110 14.95 -7.88 0.40
CA THR A 110 14.30 -9.07 0.99
C THR A 110 12.81 -8.89 1.25
N ALA A 111 12.27 -7.69 1.03
CA ALA A 111 10.85 -7.43 1.22
C ALA A 111 10.01 -8.06 0.11
N THR A 112 8.75 -8.39 0.45
CA THR A 112 7.86 -9.10 -0.45
C THR A 112 6.57 -8.32 -0.72
N MET A 113 6.04 -8.51 -1.92
CA MET A 113 4.69 -8.09 -2.29
C MET A 113 3.91 -9.30 -2.78
N ILE A 114 2.65 -9.43 -2.38
CA ILE A 114 1.75 -10.48 -2.86
C ILE A 114 0.54 -9.83 -3.51
N VAL A 115 0.41 -10.08 -4.82
CA VAL A 115 -0.73 -9.64 -5.63
C VAL A 115 -1.66 -10.83 -5.81
N HIS A 116 -2.87 -10.78 -5.25
CA HIS A 116 -3.83 -11.87 -5.30
C HIS A 116 -5.27 -11.35 -5.46
N PRO A 117 -6.24 -12.19 -5.89
CA PRO A 117 -7.62 -11.79 -6.01
C PRO A 117 -8.25 -11.43 -4.66
N VAL A 118 -9.32 -10.65 -4.70
CA VAL A 118 -10.13 -10.35 -3.51
C VAL A 118 -10.68 -11.65 -2.90
N ARG A 119 -10.55 -11.77 -1.58
CA ARG A 119 -11.09 -12.90 -0.80
C ARG A 119 -12.19 -12.40 0.12
N MET A 120 -13.20 -13.21 0.34
CA MET A 120 -14.23 -12.98 1.34
C MET A 120 -14.62 -14.27 2.05
N ASN A 121 -14.88 -14.16 3.34
CA ASN A 121 -15.52 -15.20 4.13
C ASN A 121 -16.91 -14.70 4.53
N GLY A 122 -17.95 -15.52 4.38
CA GLY A 122 -19.31 -15.15 4.80
C GLY A 122 -20.41 -15.95 4.13
N ASN A 123 -21.65 -15.63 4.46
CA ASN A 123 -22.83 -16.20 3.82
C ASN A 123 -23.06 -15.52 2.47
N ILE A 124 -23.24 -16.32 1.43
CA ILE A 124 -23.53 -15.84 0.07
C ILE A 124 -25.03 -15.88 -0.15
N ILE A 125 -25.62 -14.71 -0.39
CA ILE A 125 -27.05 -14.56 -0.78
C ILE A 125 -27.08 -14.04 -2.22
N GLY A 126 -27.52 -14.89 -3.16
CA GLY A 126 -27.56 -14.54 -4.59
C GLY A 126 -26.16 -14.65 -5.26
N ALA A 127 -25.91 -15.80 -5.86
CA ALA A 127 -24.58 -16.12 -6.42
C ALA A 127 -24.08 -15.09 -7.46
N ARG A 128 -24.97 -14.69 -8.40
CA ARG A 128 -24.60 -13.72 -9.45
C ARG A 128 -24.30 -12.33 -8.90
N GLN A 129 -25.15 -11.83 -8.02
CA GLN A 129 -25.00 -10.51 -7.41
C GLN A 129 -23.71 -10.44 -6.57
N THR A 130 -23.39 -11.52 -5.88
CA THR A 130 -22.14 -11.64 -5.11
C THR A 130 -20.93 -11.62 -6.02
N TYR A 131 -20.96 -12.38 -7.13
CA TYR A 131 -19.89 -12.37 -8.12
C TYR A 131 -19.69 -10.97 -8.72
N ASP A 132 -20.76 -10.32 -9.19
CA ASP A 132 -20.70 -8.97 -9.77
C ASP A 132 -20.14 -7.95 -8.76
N TYR A 133 -20.45 -8.10 -7.47
CA TYR A 133 -19.93 -7.25 -6.41
C TYR A 133 -18.41 -7.42 -6.23
N PHE A 134 -17.94 -8.67 -6.18
CA PHE A 134 -16.50 -8.98 -6.09
C PHE A 134 -15.71 -8.48 -7.29
N GLU A 135 -16.25 -8.70 -8.48
CA GLU A 135 -15.61 -8.22 -9.71
C GLU A 135 -15.44 -6.69 -9.68
N ARG A 136 -16.44 -5.96 -9.21
CA ARG A 136 -16.35 -4.50 -9.05
C ARG A 136 -15.29 -4.08 -8.03
N ILE A 137 -15.18 -4.78 -6.90
CA ILE A 137 -14.15 -4.50 -5.90
C ILE A 137 -12.76 -4.75 -6.48
N GLN A 138 -12.56 -5.92 -7.11
CA GLN A 138 -11.29 -6.28 -7.72
C GLN A 138 -10.88 -5.27 -8.80
N LYS A 139 -11.82 -4.86 -9.65
CA LYS A 139 -11.57 -3.86 -10.69
C LYS A 139 -11.11 -2.51 -10.10
N ARG A 140 -11.68 -2.07 -8.99
CA ARG A 140 -11.24 -0.85 -8.30
C ARG A 140 -9.78 -0.95 -7.87
N ILE A 141 -9.36 -2.10 -7.31
CA ILE A 141 -7.97 -2.34 -6.89
C ILE A 141 -7.04 -2.35 -8.11
N VAL A 142 -7.39 -3.10 -9.14
CA VAL A 142 -6.61 -3.20 -10.39
C VAL A 142 -6.41 -1.83 -11.03
N SER A 143 -7.50 -1.07 -11.20
CA SER A 143 -7.44 0.27 -11.78
C SER A 143 -6.63 1.26 -10.93
N PHE A 144 -6.71 1.17 -9.59
CA PHE A 144 -5.89 1.99 -8.71
C PHE A 144 -4.40 1.68 -8.88
N ILE A 145 -4.01 0.40 -8.84
CA ILE A 145 -2.62 -0.02 -9.00
C ILE A 145 -2.08 0.45 -10.36
N ALA A 146 -2.80 0.18 -11.45
CA ALA A 146 -2.37 0.57 -12.79
C ALA A 146 -2.25 2.09 -12.98
N ARG A 147 -3.11 2.87 -12.32
CA ARG A 147 -3.05 4.35 -12.35
C ARG A 147 -1.83 4.92 -11.62
N LYS A 148 -1.35 4.22 -10.59
CA LYS A 148 -0.31 4.70 -9.67
C LYS A 148 1.05 4.02 -9.85
N SER A 149 1.19 3.15 -10.85
CA SER A 149 2.43 2.41 -11.14
C SER A 149 2.68 2.32 -12.65
N ASP A 150 3.80 1.75 -13.04
CA ASP A 150 4.16 1.56 -14.46
C ASP A 150 3.57 0.26 -15.06
N THR A 151 2.77 -0.49 -14.27
CA THR A 151 2.12 -1.72 -14.75
C THR A 151 0.73 -1.45 -15.31
N LYS A 152 0.27 -2.30 -16.24
CA LYS A 152 -1.05 -2.18 -16.86
C LYS A 152 -2.09 -3.02 -16.11
N GLU A 153 -3.38 -2.63 -16.20
CA GLU A 153 -4.48 -3.39 -15.58
C GLU A 153 -4.41 -4.89 -15.92
N LYS A 154 -4.17 -5.23 -17.18
CA LYS A 154 -4.06 -6.63 -17.63
C LYS A 154 -2.92 -7.39 -16.96
N GLU A 155 -1.81 -6.74 -16.71
CA GLU A 155 -0.66 -7.33 -16.04
C GLU A 155 -0.94 -7.55 -14.54
N VAL A 156 -1.63 -6.60 -13.89
CA VAL A 156 -2.10 -6.77 -12.51
C VAL A 156 -3.08 -7.94 -12.41
N GLU A 157 -4.06 -8.03 -13.32
CA GLU A 157 -4.98 -9.17 -13.39
C GLU A 157 -4.26 -10.50 -13.57
N ASN A 158 -3.27 -10.56 -14.49
CA ASN A 158 -2.47 -11.76 -14.70
C ASN A 158 -1.69 -12.18 -13.45
N MET A 159 -1.10 -11.21 -12.72
CA MET A 159 -0.44 -11.49 -11.44
C MET A 159 -1.43 -12.01 -10.40
N MET A 160 -2.63 -11.45 -10.32
CA MET A 160 -3.67 -11.91 -9.39
C MET A 160 -4.11 -13.34 -9.67
N MET A 161 -4.21 -13.73 -10.94
CA MET A 161 -4.75 -15.03 -11.38
C MET A 161 -3.67 -16.09 -11.59
N ASN A 162 -2.42 -15.82 -11.24
CA ASN A 162 -1.32 -16.78 -11.38
C ASN A 162 -1.55 -17.99 -10.45
N THR A 163 -1.42 -19.21 -11.01
CA THR A 163 -1.63 -20.48 -10.32
C THR A 163 -0.33 -21.21 -9.99
N GLU A 164 0.82 -20.69 -10.43
CA GLU A 164 2.09 -21.42 -10.38
C GLU A 164 2.90 -21.17 -9.11
N MET A 165 2.71 -20.00 -8.45
CA MET A 165 3.56 -19.57 -7.35
C MET A 165 3.03 -19.91 -5.96
N LEU A 166 1.72 -19.93 -5.77
CA LEU A 166 1.08 -20.22 -4.49
C LEU A 166 0.49 -21.64 -4.49
N THR A 167 0.97 -22.50 -3.61
CA THR A 167 0.63 -23.93 -3.60
C THR A 167 -0.84 -24.27 -3.33
N LYS A 168 -1.62 -23.33 -2.77
CA LYS A 168 -3.04 -23.54 -2.42
C LYS A 168 -3.91 -22.33 -2.75
N ASP A 169 -3.42 -21.40 -3.57
CA ASP A 169 -4.10 -20.14 -3.83
C ASP A 169 -3.69 -19.54 -5.17
N LEU A 170 -4.41 -18.48 -5.57
CA LEU A 170 -4.07 -17.68 -6.75
C LEU A 170 -3.25 -16.47 -6.32
N GLY A 171 -2.28 -16.08 -7.12
CA GLY A 171 -1.52 -14.86 -6.95
C GLY A 171 -0.03 -14.97 -7.26
N THR A 172 0.63 -13.84 -7.20
CA THR A 172 2.06 -13.70 -7.48
C THR A 172 2.79 -13.16 -6.27
N ILE A 173 3.90 -13.79 -5.91
CA ILE A 173 4.86 -13.30 -4.92
C ILE A 173 5.98 -12.60 -5.67
N LEU A 174 6.26 -11.36 -5.30
CA LEU A 174 7.35 -10.55 -5.84
C LEU A 174 8.31 -10.22 -4.71
N VAL A 175 9.61 -10.46 -4.92
CA VAL A 175 10.64 -10.21 -3.92
C VAL A 175 11.57 -9.10 -4.41
N GLY A 176 11.69 -8.02 -3.65
CA GLY A 176 12.64 -6.95 -3.92
C GLY A 176 12.58 -6.48 -5.38
N GLU A 177 13.61 -6.83 -6.14
CA GLU A 177 13.76 -6.45 -7.55
C GLU A 177 12.63 -6.94 -8.47
N ASP A 178 11.95 -8.04 -8.14
CA ASP A 178 10.82 -8.52 -8.94
C ASP A 178 9.63 -7.54 -8.93
N ALA A 179 9.42 -6.84 -7.82
CA ALA A 179 8.39 -5.80 -7.73
C ALA A 179 8.73 -4.59 -8.61
N VAL A 180 10.01 -4.26 -8.77
CA VAL A 180 10.48 -3.21 -9.67
C VAL A 180 10.33 -3.65 -11.13
N LYS A 181 10.76 -4.87 -11.47
CA LYS A 181 10.60 -5.44 -12.83
C LYS A 181 9.14 -5.55 -13.26
N ALA A 182 8.25 -5.82 -12.31
CA ALA A 182 6.80 -5.85 -12.55
C ALA A 182 6.18 -4.45 -12.72
N GLY A 183 6.97 -3.37 -12.55
CA GLY A 183 6.50 -2.01 -12.66
C GLY A 183 5.64 -1.51 -11.49
N LEU A 184 5.60 -2.24 -10.37
CA LEU A 184 4.83 -1.85 -9.19
C LEU A 184 5.58 -0.83 -8.33
N ILE A 185 6.87 -1.06 -8.11
CA ILE A 185 7.74 -0.22 -7.27
C ILE A 185 8.81 0.43 -8.14
N ASN A 186 9.16 1.69 -7.84
CA ASN A 186 10.11 2.44 -8.65
C ASN A 186 11.55 1.92 -8.52
N GLU A 187 12.03 1.65 -7.30
CA GLU A 187 13.42 1.23 -7.08
C GLU A 187 13.59 0.28 -5.90
N VAL A 188 14.63 -0.55 -5.97
CA VAL A 188 15.16 -1.23 -4.79
C VAL A 188 16.02 -0.24 -4.01
N GLY A 189 15.68 0.00 -2.74
CA GLY A 189 16.41 0.94 -1.91
C GLY A 189 16.03 0.83 -0.43
N GLY A 190 16.78 1.52 0.40
CA GLY A 190 16.57 1.57 1.85
C GLY A 190 16.23 2.97 2.33
N ILE A 191 16.28 3.15 3.65
CA ILE A 191 15.85 4.38 4.33
C ILE A 191 16.57 5.65 3.83
N SER A 192 17.87 5.56 3.52
CA SER A 192 18.64 6.70 3.02
C SER A 192 18.18 7.13 1.64
N HIS A 193 17.83 6.18 0.75
CA HIS A 193 17.28 6.46 -0.57
C HIS A 193 15.93 7.18 -0.45
N ALA A 194 15.05 6.67 0.42
CA ALA A 194 13.74 7.26 0.66
C ALA A 194 13.83 8.70 1.19
N PHE A 195 14.73 8.98 2.14
CA PHE A 195 14.95 10.34 2.64
C PHE A 195 15.51 11.29 1.58
N ASN A 196 16.44 10.82 0.75
CA ASN A 196 17.00 11.63 -0.31
C ASN A 196 15.91 11.97 -1.34
N LYS A 197 15.10 10.98 -1.70
CA LYS A 197 14.00 11.17 -2.68
C LYS A 197 12.99 12.22 -2.20
N ILE A 198 12.56 12.20 -0.93
CA ILE A 198 11.65 13.23 -0.39
C ILE A 198 12.24 14.65 -0.52
N LYS A 199 13.55 14.79 -0.44
CA LYS A 199 14.22 16.10 -0.58
C LYS A 199 14.32 16.57 -2.03
N GLU A 200 14.32 15.62 -2.96
CA GLU A 200 14.35 15.88 -4.41
C GLU A 200 12.97 16.28 -4.96
N LEU A 201 11.88 15.75 -4.37
CA LEU A 201 10.49 16.06 -4.70
C LEU A 201 10.07 17.42 -4.10
#